data_a4c15c484ab1e63b69f82ab3f28b0a74
#
_entry.id   a4c15c484ab1e63b69f82ab3f28b0a74
#
_cell.length_a   1.000
_cell.length_b   1.000
_cell.length_c   1.000
_cell.angle_alpha   90.00
_cell.angle_beta   90.00
_cell.angle_gamma   90.00
#
_symmetry.space_group_name_H-M   'P 1'
#
loop_
_entity.id
_entity.type
_entity.pdbx_description
1 polymer ?
#
loop_
_entity_poly.entity_id
_entity_poly.type
_entity_poly.pdbx_seq_one_letter_code
_entity_poly.pdbx_strand_id
1 'polypeptide(L)'
;MLRNEKQKLRVLFCHSIRLHYLCNMINYDLKKIKAIVFDVDGVLSMQTVAMDAEGQPLRTVNIKDGYAIQLAQKLGLKIAIITGGHSDSIRKRYEYLGVEDVYMKAAVKTETYAELKKKYSLSDDEIMYMGDDIPDYQLMRLCGCPCCPKDACSDIK
;
A
#
# COMPACT_ATOMS: atom_id res chain seq x y z
N MET A 1 7.10 23.24 20.18
CA MET A 1 6.23 23.74 19.11
C MET A 1 6.09 22.69 18.00
N LEU A 2 5.62 21.50 18.37
CA LEU A 2 5.46 20.33 17.49
C LEU A 2 3.97 20.09 17.33
N ARG A 3 3.32 20.86 16.45
CA ARG A 3 1.97 20.54 15.99
C ARG A 3 2.05 19.26 15.16
N ASN A 4 1.82 18.16 15.85
CA ASN A 4 1.25 16.90 15.37
C ASN A 4 1.87 16.35 14.08
N GLU A 5 2.96 15.59 14.21
CA GLU A 5 3.64 14.90 13.10
C GLU A 5 2.69 13.99 12.28
N LYS A 6 1.64 13.44 12.93
CA LYS A 6 0.54 12.72 12.26
C LYS A 6 -0.25 13.62 11.28
N GLN A 7 -0.30 14.93 11.53
CA GLN A 7 -0.91 15.89 10.58
C GLN A 7 -0.02 16.14 9.35
N LYS A 8 1.31 16.04 9.51
CA LYS A 8 2.26 16.10 8.39
C LYS A 8 2.16 14.87 7.49
N LEU A 9 1.90 13.69 8.06
CA LEU A 9 1.65 12.48 7.29
C LEU A 9 0.41 12.60 6.41
N ARG A 10 -0.69 13.17 6.94
CA ARG A 10 -1.90 13.51 6.17
C ARG A 10 -1.58 14.36 4.94
N VAL A 11 -0.71 15.36 5.07
CA VAL A 11 -0.35 16.27 3.97
C VAL A 11 0.54 15.58 2.94
N LEU A 12 1.46 14.74 3.35
CA LEU A 12 2.40 14.05 2.45
C LEU A 12 1.72 12.96 1.61
N PHE A 13 0.88 12.12 2.22
CA PHE A 13 0.05 11.16 1.46
C PHE A 13 -0.97 11.86 0.55
N CYS A 14 -1.52 13.00 0.98
CA CYS A 14 -2.42 13.81 0.15
C CYS A 14 -1.75 14.47 -1.07
N HIS A 15 -0.43 14.64 -1.08
CA HIS A 15 0.27 15.27 -2.21
C HIS A 15 0.75 14.27 -3.26
N SER A 16 1.14 13.07 -2.87
CA SER A 16 1.64 12.04 -3.80
C SER A 16 0.51 11.33 -4.54
N ILE A 17 -0.57 11.04 -3.85
CA ILE A 17 -1.80 10.55 -4.44
C ILE A 17 -2.71 11.77 -4.53
N ARG A 18 -3.32 12.10 -5.67
CA ARG A 18 -4.32 13.18 -5.83
C ARG A 18 -5.53 12.98 -4.87
N LEU A 19 -5.25 12.86 -3.58
CA LEU A 19 -6.19 12.60 -2.48
C LEU A 19 -6.90 13.86 -2.00
N HIS A 20 -6.74 15.00 -2.68
CA HIS A 20 -7.37 16.27 -2.27
C HIS A 20 -8.91 16.18 -2.19
N TYR A 21 -9.51 15.24 -2.92
CA TYR A 21 -10.97 15.03 -2.89
C TYR A 21 -11.44 14.10 -1.77
N LEU A 22 -10.58 13.19 -1.30
CA LEU A 22 -10.97 12.18 -0.30
C LEU A 22 -10.88 12.66 1.16
N CYS A 23 -10.11 13.69 1.46
CA CYS A 23 -9.95 14.18 2.85
C CYS A 23 -11.25 14.68 3.51
N ASN A 24 -12.26 15.08 2.73
CA ASN A 24 -13.55 15.54 3.26
C ASN A 24 -14.66 14.47 3.19
N MET A 25 -14.41 13.31 2.62
CA MET A 25 -15.41 12.25 2.44
C MET A 25 -15.05 10.93 3.13
N ILE A 26 -13.90 10.84 3.78
CA ILE A 26 -13.49 9.61 4.49
C ILE A 26 -14.21 9.56 5.83
N ASN A 27 -15.22 8.72 5.91
CA ASN A 27 -15.94 8.37 7.16
C ASN A 27 -15.11 7.43 8.07
N TYR A 28 -13.79 7.53 8.03
CA TYR A 28 -12.87 6.66 8.74
C TYR A 28 -11.92 7.46 9.64
N ASP A 29 -11.77 7.04 10.90
CA ASP A 29 -10.78 7.67 11.79
C ASP A 29 -9.36 7.19 11.49
N LEU A 30 -8.67 7.95 10.63
CA LEU A 30 -7.29 7.67 10.25
C LEU A 30 -6.29 7.61 11.43
N LYS A 31 -6.69 8.04 12.62
CA LYS A 31 -5.85 7.92 13.83
C LYS A 31 -5.75 6.49 14.33
N LYS A 32 -6.70 5.63 13.95
CA LYS A 32 -6.67 4.21 14.27
C LYS A 32 -5.65 3.44 13.45
N ILE A 33 -5.28 3.93 12.26
CA ILE A 33 -4.37 3.22 11.35
C ILE A 33 -2.99 3.06 11.99
N LYS A 34 -2.57 1.81 12.08
CA LYS A 34 -1.26 1.38 12.57
C LYS A 34 -0.42 0.72 11.46
N ALA A 35 -1.09 0.19 10.42
CA ALA A 35 -0.42 -0.42 9.28
C ALA A 35 -1.01 0.08 7.96
N ILE A 36 -0.16 0.20 6.94
CA ILE A 36 -0.56 0.46 5.56
C ILE A 36 0.01 -0.65 4.70
N VAL A 37 -0.87 -1.31 3.96
CA VAL A 37 -0.54 -2.43 3.10
C VAL A 37 -0.82 -2.06 1.66
N PHE A 38 0.13 -2.33 0.77
CA PHE A 38 0.03 -1.99 -0.65
C PHE A 38 0.13 -3.24 -1.53
N ASP A 39 -0.64 -3.25 -2.61
CA ASP A 39 -0.26 -4.00 -3.80
C ASP A 39 0.85 -3.25 -4.56
N VAL A 40 1.43 -3.88 -5.59
CA VAL A 40 2.50 -3.29 -6.40
C VAL A 40 1.99 -2.87 -7.77
N ASP A 41 1.49 -3.82 -8.55
CA ASP A 41 1.10 -3.58 -9.95
C ASP A 41 -0.22 -2.80 -9.99
N GLY A 42 -0.22 -1.62 -10.60
CA GLY A 42 -1.37 -0.71 -10.58
C GLY A 42 -1.45 0.22 -9.37
N VAL A 43 -0.69 -0.02 -8.30
CA VAL A 43 -0.68 0.80 -7.07
C VAL A 43 0.64 1.55 -6.90
N LEU A 44 1.74 0.83 -6.65
CA LEU A 44 3.08 1.40 -6.47
C LEU A 44 3.91 1.39 -7.77
N SER A 45 3.46 0.66 -8.77
CA SER A 45 3.93 0.66 -10.15
C SER A 45 2.76 0.96 -11.09
N MET A 46 3.03 1.41 -12.30
CA MET A 46 1.98 1.62 -13.29
C MET A 46 1.34 0.29 -13.72
N GLN A 47 0.07 0.34 -14.14
CA GLN A 47 -0.66 -0.82 -14.66
C GLN A 47 -0.08 -1.32 -15.99
N THR A 48 0.41 -0.41 -16.82
CA THR A 48 1.01 -0.73 -18.11
C THR A 48 2.49 -0.45 -18.07
N VAL A 49 3.29 -1.50 -18.20
CA VAL A 49 4.75 -1.43 -18.18
C VAL A 49 5.35 -2.23 -19.35
N ALA A 50 6.56 -1.89 -19.74
CA ALA A 50 7.33 -2.70 -20.69
C ALA A 50 7.73 -4.04 -20.07
N MET A 51 8.05 -5.01 -20.90
CA MET A 51 8.67 -6.27 -20.48
C MET A 51 10.13 -6.32 -20.92
N ASP A 52 10.96 -7.00 -20.14
CA ASP A 52 12.33 -7.33 -20.55
C ASP A 52 12.34 -8.52 -21.54
N ALA A 53 13.54 -8.90 -21.98
CA ALA A 53 13.73 -9.99 -22.94
C ALA A 53 13.32 -11.36 -22.35
N GLU A 54 13.29 -11.49 -21.05
CA GLU A 54 12.90 -12.68 -20.29
C GLU A 54 11.40 -12.70 -19.98
N GLY A 55 10.64 -11.70 -20.47
CA GLY A 55 9.19 -11.59 -20.26
C GLY A 55 8.78 -11.10 -18.87
N GLN A 56 9.69 -10.48 -18.11
CA GLN A 56 9.36 -9.92 -16.80
C GLN A 56 8.92 -8.46 -16.91
N PRO A 57 7.90 -8.03 -16.16
CA PRO A 57 7.46 -6.64 -16.13
C PRO A 57 8.56 -5.71 -15.58
N LEU A 58 8.91 -4.68 -16.34
CA LEU A 58 9.81 -3.61 -15.91
C LEU A 58 9.03 -2.57 -15.07
N ARG A 59 8.83 -2.87 -13.83
CA ARG A 59 8.02 -2.05 -12.91
C ARG A 59 8.60 -0.66 -12.73
N THR A 60 7.73 0.32 -12.81
CA THR A 60 8.06 1.72 -12.54
C THR A 60 8.12 1.97 -11.03
N VAL A 61 8.82 3.03 -10.63
CA VAL A 61 8.87 3.47 -9.23
C VAL A 61 8.57 4.97 -9.13
N ASN A 62 7.77 5.34 -8.17
CA ASN A 62 7.57 6.74 -7.80
C ASN A 62 8.51 7.10 -6.64
N ILE A 63 9.37 8.10 -6.87
CA ILE A 63 10.34 8.54 -5.86
C ILE A 63 9.65 9.18 -4.65
N LYS A 64 8.54 9.88 -4.88
CA LYS A 64 7.78 10.52 -3.80
C LYS A 64 7.11 9.49 -2.88
N ASP A 65 6.58 8.41 -3.45
CA ASP A 65 6.01 7.30 -2.68
C ASP A 65 7.11 6.61 -1.85
N GLY A 66 8.30 6.42 -2.43
CA GLY A 66 9.45 5.89 -1.70
C GLY A 66 9.80 6.73 -0.46
N TYR A 67 9.82 8.05 -0.60
CA TYR A 67 10.02 8.94 0.54
C TYR A 67 8.89 8.83 1.58
N ALA A 68 7.64 8.79 1.12
CA ALA A 68 6.47 8.67 2.00
C ALA A 68 6.47 7.36 2.79
N ILE A 69 6.83 6.24 2.15
CA ILE A 69 7.00 4.93 2.79
C ILE A 69 8.05 4.99 3.92
N GLN A 70 9.22 5.56 3.64
CA GLN A 70 10.26 5.70 4.66
C GLN A 70 9.83 6.60 5.82
N LEU A 71 9.14 7.71 5.52
CA LEU A 71 8.65 8.62 6.55
C LEU A 71 7.58 7.97 7.42
N ALA A 72 6.64 7.23 6.81
CA ALA A 72 5.59 6.53 7.53
C ALA A 72 6.17 5.55 8.56
N GLN A 73 7.20 4.79 8.18
CA GLN A 73 7.88 3.87 9.08
C GLN A 73 8.60 4.60 10.23
N LYS A 74 9.29 5.71 9.94
CA LYS A 74 9.92 6.55 10.96
C LYS A 74 8.91 7.12 11.97
N LEU A 75 7.66 7.29 11.55
CA LEU A 75 6.55 7.74 12.40
C LEU A 75 5.83 6.59 13.11
N GLY A 76 6.33 5.35 12.98
CA GLY A 76 5.85 4.18 13.71
C GLY A 76 4.74 3.39 13.01
N LEU A 77 4.38 3.74 11.76
CA LEU A 77 3.44 2.93 10.97
C LEU A 77 4.16 1.68 10.43
N LYS A 78 3.47 0.55 10.47
CA LYS A 78 3.92 -0.66 9.77
C LYS A 78 3.58 -0.53 8.29
N ILE A 79 4.54 -0.81 7.44
CA ILE A 79 4.34 -0.86 5.98
C ILE A 79 4.55 -2.30 5.53
N ALA A 80 3.63 -2.80 4.72
CA ALA A 80 3.75 -4.12 4.11
C ALA A 80 3.39 -4.08 2.62
N ILE A 81 3.96 -4.99 1.87
CA ILE A 81 3.67 -5.24 0.46
C ILE A 81 3.08 -6.63 0.33
N ILE A 82 1.91 -6.74 -0.31
CA ILE A 82 1.28 -8.02 -0.64
C ILE A 82 0.97 -8.01 -2.14
N THR A 83 1.74 -8.74 -2.92
CA THR A 83 1.61 -8.78 -4.38
C THR A 83 1.58 -10.20 -4.92
N GLY A 84 0.78 -10.43 -5.97
CA GLY A 84 0.82 -11.66 -6.75
C GLY A 84 2.09 -11.77 -7.61
N GLY A 85 2.73 -10.65 -7.91
CA GLY A 85 3.96 -10.57 -8.69
C GLY A 85 5.16 -11.19 -7.98
N HIS A 86 6.18 -11.51 -8.79
CA HIS A 86 7.44 -12.02 -8.27
C HIS A 86 8.61 -11.50 -9.10
N SER A 87 9.48 -10.73 -8.49
CA SER A 87 10.77 -10.37 -9.06
C SER A 87 11.73 -9.88 -7.97
N ASP A 88 13.02 -10.07 -8.20
CA ASP A 88 14.06 -9.54 -7.32
C ASP A 88 14.01 -8.01 -7.21
N SER A 89 13.57 -7.33 -8.27
CA SER A 89 13.46 -5.87 -8.27
C SER A 89 12.44 -5.37 -7.26
N ILE A 90 11.29 -6.06 -7.11
CA ILE A 90 10.28 -5.75 -6.07
C ILE A 90 10.96 -5.85 -4.69
N ARG A 91 11.53 -7.01 -4.39
CA ARG A 91 12.16 -7.26 -3.09
C ARG A 91 13.23 -6.22 -2.79
N LYS A 92 14.21 -6.08 -3.65
CA LYS A 92 15.33 -5.12 -3.48
C LYS A 92 14.84 -3.68 -3.30
N ARG A 93 13.82 -3.27 -4.05
CA ARG A 93 13.25 -1.92 -3.96
C ARG A 93 12.68 -1.64 -2.58
N TYR A 94 11.81 -2.52 -2.06
CA TYR A 94 11.10 -2.25 -0.81
C TYR A 94 11.97 -2.52 0.42
N GLU A 95 12.86 -3.51 0.38
CA GLU A 95 13.89 -3.71 1.41
C GLU A 95 14.82 -2.49 1.52
N TYR A 96 15.23 -1.90 0.39
CA TYR A 96 15.98 -0.63 0.38
C TYR A 96 15.23 0.53 1.04
N LEU A 97 13.91 0.54 0.94
CA LEU A 97 13.07 1.53 1.62
C LEU A 97 12.81 1.20 3.11
N GLY A 98 13.35 0.09 3.60
CA GLY A 98 13.20 -0.35 5.00
C GLY A 98 11.91 -1.14 5.25
N VAL A 99 11.20 -1.59 4.22
CA VAL A 99 10.02 -2.44 4.38
C VAL A 99 10.45 -3.86 4.69
N GLU A 100 10.10 -4.36 5.88
CA GLU A 100 10.42 -5.72 6.34
C GLU A 100 9.47 -6.76 5.77
N ASP A 101 8.21 -6.38 5.54
CA ASP A 101 7.13 -7.27 5.14
C ASP A 101 6.86 -7.15 3.64
N VAL A 102 7.58 -7.94 2.85
CA VAL A 102 7.42 -8.01 1.39
C VAL A 102 7.00 -9.43 1.00
N TYR A 103 5.70 -9.61 0.85
CA TYR A 103 5.07 -10.87 0.48
C TYR A 103 4.82 -10.88 -1.04
N MET A 104 5.53 -11.76 -1.73
CA MET A 104 5.40 -11.98 -3.17
C MET A 104 4.75 -13.33 -3.45
N LYS A 105 4.25 -13.54 -4.68
CA LYS A 105 3.51 -14.75 -5.07
C LYS A 105 2.28 -15.00 -4.18
N ALA A 106 1.68 -13.95 -3.63
CA ALA A 106 0.50 -14.04 -2.80
C ALA A 106 -0.74 -14.33 -3.67
N ALA A 107 -0.93 -15.60 -4.03
CA ALA A 107 -2.08 -16.05 -4.83
C ALA A 107 -3.40 -15.83 -4.09
N VAL A 108 -3.40 -16.01 -2.77
CA VAL A 108 -4.53 -15.72 -1.87
C VAL A 108 -4.11 -14.63 -0.90
N LYS A 109 -4.32 -13.37 -1.28
CA LYS A 109 -3.86 -12.20 -0.51
C LYS A 109 -4.45 -12.16 0.92
N THR A 110 -5.64 -12.70 1.13
CA THR A 110 -6.30 -12.74 2.44
C THR A 110 -5.59 -13.62 3.46
N GLU A 111 -4.92 -14.69 3.04
CA GLU A 111 -4.12 -15.54 3.93
C GLU A 111 -2.89 -14.78 4.43
N THR A 112 -2.16 -14.17 3.50
CA THR A 112 -0.99 -13.32 3.81
C THR A 112 -1.37 -12.15 4.74
N TYR A 113 -2.54 -11.54 4.49
CA TYR A 113 -3.07 -10.49 5.33
C TYR A 113 -3.36 -10.98 6.76
N ALA A 114 -3.92 -12.17 6.90
CA ALA A 114 -4.16 -12.77 8.22
C ALA A 114 -2.85 -13.04 8.97
N GLU A 115 -1.80 -13.50 8.28
CA GLU A 115 -0.46 -13.66 8.85
C GLU A 115 0.12 -12.33 9.34
N LEU A 116 0.03 -11.27 8.53
CA LEU A 116 0.47 -9.93 8.90
C LEU A 116 -0.26 -9.41 10.14
N LYS A 117 -1.59 -9.57 10.20
CA LYS A 117 -2.40 -9.21 11.37
C LYS A 117 -1.92 -9.93 12.62
N LYS A 118 -1.69 -11.23 12.53
CA LYS A 118 -1.20 -12.05 13.64
C LYS A 118 0.19 -11.60 14.09
N LYS A 119 1.10 -11.33 13.15
CA LYS A 119 2.48 -10.88 13.43
C LYS A 119 2.51 -9.61 14.28
N TYR A 120 1.64 -8.66 14.01
CA TYR A 120 1.62 -7.36 14.68
C TYR A 120 0.45 -7.17 15.65
N SER A 121 -0.35 -8.22 15.89
CA SER A 121 -1.55 -8.17 16.75
C SER A 121 -2.50 -7.02 16.36
N LEU A 122 -2.78 -6.90 15.04
CA LEU A 122 -3.62 -5.85 14.49
C LEU A 122 -5.05 -6.35 14.27
N SER A 123 -6.02 -5.46 14.46
CA SER A 123 -7.40 -5.63 14.01
C SER A 123 -7.60 -5.04 12.60
N ASP A 124 -8.69 -5.41 11.93
CA ASP A 124 -8.97 -4.94 10.58
C ASP A 124 -9.12 -3.42 10.52
N ASP A 125 -9.73 -2.80 11.53
CA ASP A 125 -9.94 -1.35 11.62
C ASP A 125 -8.64 -0.55 11.87
N GLU A 126 -7.51 -1.20 12.09
CA GLU A 126 -6.20 -0.59 12.23
C GLU A 126 -5.36 -0.64 10.96
N ILE A 127 -5.91 -1.24 9.88
CA ILE A 127 -5.18 -1.45 8.63
C ILE A 127 -5.84 -0.71 7.48
N MET A 128 -5.03 0.07 6.77
CA MET A 128 -5.34 0.60 5.45
C MET A 128 -4.75 -0.34 4.40
N TYR A 129 -5.54 -0.72 3.41
CA TYR A 129 -5.08 -1.49 2.25
C TYR A 129 -5.35 -0.72 0.97
N MET A 130 -4.37 -0.68 0.08
CA MET A 130 -4.50 -0.10 -1.25
C MET A 130 -4.31 -1.17 -2.31
N GLY A 131 -5.35 -1.42 -3.09
CA GLY A 131 -5.39 -2.34 -4.23
C GLY A 131 -6.09 -1.70 -5.42
N ASP A 132 -5.96 -2.27 -6.61
CA ASP A 132 -6.50 -1.69 -7.84
C ASP A 132 -7.31 -2.66 -8.70
N ASP A 133 -7.21 -3.97 -8.47
CA ASP A 133 -7.83 -4.98 -9.34
C ASP A 133 -8.49 -6.11 -8.55
N ILE A 134 -9.21 -6.96 -9.27
CA ILE A 134 -10.04 -8.06 -8.72
C ILE A 134 -9.32 -8.93 -7.67
N PRO A 135 -8.02 -9.27 -7.81
CA PRO A 135 -7.31 -10.03 -6.77
C PRO A 135 -7.28 -9.34 -5.39
N ASP A 136 -7.49 -8.03 -5.33
CA ASP A 136 -7.52 -7.23 -4.11
C ASP A 136 -8.89 -7.18 -3.44
N TYR A 137 -9.94 -7.45 -4.20
CA TYR A 137 -11.32 -7.22 -3.80
C TYR A 137 -11.68 -7.83 -2.44
N GLN A 138 -11.34 -9.10 -2.24
CA GLN A 138 -11.67 -9.78 -0.98
C GLN A 138 -10.93 -9.18 0.21
N LEU A 139 -9.65 -8.81 0.04
CA LEU A 139 -8.87 -8.18 1.09
C LEU A 139 -9.39 -6.77 1.41
N MET A 140 -9.73 -5.99 0.41
CA MET A 140 -10.31 -4.65 0.57
C MET A 140 -11.64 -4.68 1.33
N ARG A 141 -12.41 -5.75 1.21
CA ARG A 141 -13.63 -5.94 2.01
C ARG A 141 -13.38 -6.29 3.47
N LEU A 142 -12.22 -6.79 3.80
CA LEU A 142 -11.84 -7.17 5.17
C LEU A 142 -11.19 -6.01 5.93
N CYS A 143 -10.32 -5.25 5.27
CA CYS A 143 -9.59 -4.17 5.93
C CYS A 143 -10.52 -3.02 6.34
N GLY A 144 -10.13 -2.31 7.40
CA GLY A 144 -10.95 -1.22 7.91
C GLY A 144 -10.92 0.04 7.04
N CYS A 145 -9.84 0.26 6.28
CA CYS A 145 -9.72 1.43 5.40
C CYS A 145 -9.26 1.00 4.00
N PRO A 146 -10.21 0.52 3.15
CA PRO A 146 -9.88 0.21 1.76
C PRO A 146 -9.62 1.49 0.96
N CYS A 147 -8.59 1.45 0.12
CA CYS A 147 -8.20 2.53 -0.78
C CYS A 147 -7.89 1.97 -2.16
N CYS A 148 -8.09 2.78 -3.19
CA CYS A 148 -7.67 2.44 -4.54
C CYS A 148 -7.16 3.68 -5.28
N PRO A 149 -6.27 3.52 -6.28
CA PRO A 149 -5.90 4.59 -7.17
C PRO A 149 -7.08 4.99 -8.09
N LYS A 150 -7.01 6.19 -8.67
CA LYS A 150 -8.07 6.73 -9.53
C LYS A 150 -8.37 5.84 -10.74
N ASP A 151 -7.37 5.16 -11.23
CA ASP A 151 -7.38 4.30 -12.42
C ASP A 151 -7.55 2.81 -12.12
N ALA A 152 -7.90 2.46 -10.86
CA ALA A 152 -8.31 1.12 -10.49
C ALA A 152 -9.47 0.61 -11.35
N CYS A 153 -9.66 -0.70 -11.44
CA CYS A 153 -10.77 -1.28 -12.17
C CYS A 153 -12.13 -0.86 -11.57
N SER A 154 -13.20 -0.96 -12.36
CA SER A 154 -14.54 -0.48 -11.97
C SER A 154 -15.11 -1.22 -10.77
N ASP A 155 -14.77 -2.50 -10.61
CA ASP A 155 -15.30 -3.36 -9.55
C ASP A 155 -14.65 -3.09 -8.18
N ILE A 156 -13.54 -2.34 -8.19
CA ILE A 156 -12.81 -1.92 -6.98
C ILE A 156 -13.27 -0.55 -6.47
N LYS A 157 -13.76 0.32 -7.36
CA LYS A 157 -14.24 1.67 -7.04
C LYS A 157 -15.62 1.65 -6.41
#